data_5017bab2a3aaea4f3212e4e1fd8dd02a
#
_entry.id   5017bab2a3aaea4f3212e4e1fd8dd02a
#
_cell.length_a   1.000
_cell.length_b   1.000
_cell.length_c   1.000
_cell.angle_alpha   90.00
_cell.angle_beta   90.00
_cell.angle_gamma   90.00
#
_symmetry.space_group_name_H-M   'P 1'
#
loop_
_entity.id
_entity.type
_entity.pdbx_description
1 polymer ?
#
loop_
_entity_poly.entity_id
_entity_poly.type
_entity_poly.pdbx_seq_one_letter_code
_entity_poly.pdbx_strand_id
1 'polypeptide(L)'
;MKKLKALALGLVMTLLASGVVAAPHLRITFDPGGEIDHFLLKYDALHQAGAIVVIDGPCISACTLVTAMIRRDRVCVTERATMGFHSASLVSPFGRKHSEDGTALLWGLYPDDVKELVKEAGWDGKSEQTALVFVPFEKLKKVFHTCES
;
A
#
# COMPACT_ATOMS: atom_id res chain seq x y z
N MET A 1 65.59 31.71 28.78
CA MET A 1 65.02 31.56 27.45
C MET A 1 64.15 30.29 27.46
N LYS A 2 62.83 30.38 27.62
CA LYS A 2 61.91 29.30 27.70
C LYS A 2 61.27 29.10 26.32
N LYS A 3 61.50 27.96 25.69
CA LYS A 3 60.87 27.59 24.40
C LYS A 3 59.46 27.08 24.64
N LEU A 4 58.43 27.83 24.21
CA LEU A 4 57.07 27.38 24.13
C LEU A 4 56.93 26.38 22.97
N LYS A 5 56.56 25.12 23.28
CA LYS A 5 56.13 24.15 22.29
C LYS A 5 54.64 24.37 22.04
N ALA A 6 54.28 24.82 20.85
CA ALA A 6 52.90 24.90 20.39
C ALA A 6 52.40 23.47 20.06
N LEU A 7 51.41 23.02 20.80
CA LEU A 7 50.70 21.76 20.54
C LEU A 7 49.60 22.07 19.50
N ALA A 8 49.79 21.61 18.26
CA ALA A 8 48.75 21.68 17.23
C ALA A 8 47.71 20.60 17.49
N LEU A 9 46.54 20.97 17.95
CA LEU A 9 45.38 20.10 18.14
C LEU A 9 44.69 19.92 16.78
N GLY A 10 45.00 18.81 16.10
CA GLY A 10 44.33 18.45 14.83
C GLY A 10 42.89 18.04 15.08
N LEU A 11 41.93 18.85 14.66
CA LEU A 11 40.50 18.55 14.66
C LEU A 11 40.20 17.57 13.55
N VAL A 12 40.08 16.29 13.87
CA VAL A 12 39.60 15.24 12.92
C VAL A 12 38.10 15.38 12.77
N MET A 13 37.69 16.03 11.70
CA MET A 13 36.27 16.15 11.31
C MET A 13 35.85 14.84 10.65
N THR A 14 35.24 13.93 11.42
CA THR A 14 34.61 12.70 10.90
C THR A 14 33.37 13.08 10.10
N LEU A 15 33.45 13.07 8.78
CA LEU A 15 32.29 13.11 7.89
C LEU A 15 31.46 11.84 8.11
N LEU A 16 30.34 11.96 8.83
CA LEU A 16 29.31 10.94 8.85
C LEU A 16 28.64 10.95 7.47
N ALA A 17 29.07 10.07 6.58
CA ALA A 17 28.37 9.81 5.34
C ALA A 17 27.01 9.20 5.69
N SER A 18 25.96 10.02 5.74
CA SER A 18 24.58 9.55 5.81
C SER A 18 24.28 8.82 4.51
N GLY A 19 24.39 7.49 4.54
CA GLY A 19 23.99 6.64 3.41
C GLY A 19 22.50 6.86 3.12
N VAL A 20 22.17 7.45 1.99
CA VAL A 20 20.79 7.52 1.51
C VAL A 20 20.37 6.12 1.12
N VAL A 21 19.61 5.46 1.99
CA VAL A 21 18.99 4.17 1.64
C VAL A 21 17.87 4.48 0.65
N ALA A 22 17.96 3.93 -0.56
CA ALA A 22 16.90 4.08 -1.56
C ALA A 22 15.60 3.46 -1.02
N ALA A 23 14.45 4.14 -1.27
CA ALA A 23 13.16 3.63 -0.88
C ALA A 23 12.89 2.27 -1.55
N PRO A 24 12.37 1.27 -0.83
CA PRO A 24 12.07 -0.03 -1.42
C PRO A 24 10.96 0.10 -2.48
N HIS A 25 11.03 -0.72 -3.52
CA HIS A 25 10.04 -0.79 -4.57
C HIS A 25 9.28 -2.12 -4.49
N LEU A 26 7.95 -2.05 -4.45
CA LEU A 26 7.08 -3.21 -4.56
C LEU A 26 6.30 -3.14 -5.88
N ARG A 27 6.46 -4.13 -6.76
CA ARG A 27 5.63 -4.28 -7.96
C ARG A 27 4.65 -5.44 -7.76
N ILE A 28 3.36 -5.13 -7.86
CA ILE A 28 2.27 -6.10 -7.73
C ILE A 28 1.79 -6.47 -9.14
N THR A 29 2.24 -7.62 -9.64
CA THR A 29 1.81 -8.17 -10.93
C THR A 29 0.59 -9.08 -10.80
N PHE A 30 0.40 -9.68 -9.65
CA PHE A 30 -0.77 -10.42 -9.22
C PHE A 30 -0.72 -10.64 -7.71
N ASP A 31 -1.78 -10.26 -7.01
CA ASP A 31 -1.93 -10.53 -5.58
C ASP A 31 -3.41 -10.84 -5.28
N PRO A 32 -3.75 -12.10 -4.93
CA PRO A 32 -5.13 -12.52 -4.67
C PRO A 32 -5.68 -12.01 -3.33
N GLY A 33 -4.85 -11.33 -2.53
CA GLY A 33 -5.19 -10.95 -1.17
C GLY A 33 -5.00 -12.10 -0.18
N GLY A 34 -5.66 -11.98 0.97
CA GLY A 34 -5.52 -12.94 2.06
C GLY A 34 -6.06 -12.38 3.37
N GLU A 35 -5.41 -12.71 4.47
CA GLU A 35 -5.78 -12.23 5.81
C GLU A 35 -5.56 -10.72 5.94
N ILE A 36 -6.57 -10.01 6.42
CA ILE A 36 -6.56 -8.54 6.55
C ILE A 36 -5.39 -8.10 7.42
N ASP A 37 -5.21 -8.71 8.59
CA ASP A 37 -4.15 -8.34 9.54
C ASP A 37 -2.75 -8.49 8.93
N HIS A 38 -2.53 -9.54 8.14
CA HIS A 38 -1.27 -9.72 7.43
C HIS A 38 -0.99 -8.55 6.47
N PHE A 39 -2.01 -8.10 5.72
CA PHE A 39 -1.86 -6.99 4.78
C PHE A 39 -1.72 -5.64 5.48
N LEU A 40 -2.39 -5.43 6.60
CA LEU A 40 -2.20 -4.22 7.42
C LEU A 40 -0.75 -4.12 7.91
N LEU A 41 -0.19 -5.20 8.46
CA LEU A 41 1.21 -5.23 8.90
C LEU A 41 2.20 -5.05 7.74
N LYS A 42 1.96 -5.74 6.61
CA LYS A 42 2.78 -5.63 5.39
C LYS A 42 2.85 -4.19 4.89
N TYR A 43 1.70 -3.54 4.76
CA TYR A 43 1.65 -2.19 4.21
C TYR A 43 2.08 -1.13 5.23
N ASP A 44 1.88 -1.34 6.52
CA ASP A 44 2.45 -0.47 7.55
C ASP A 44 3.98 -0.45 7.49
N ALA A 45 4.61 -1.62 7.41
CA ALA A 45 6.06 -1.73 7.26
C ALA A 45 6.57 -1.04 5.97
N LEU A 46 5.87 -1.22 4.85
CA LEU A 46 6.19 -0.56 3.58
C LEU A 46 6.00 0.95 3.65
N HIS A 47 4.94 1.42 4.32
CA HIS A 47 4.69 2.83 4.55
C HIS A 47 5.82 3.49 5.34
N GLN A 48 6.23 2.87 6.45
CA GLN A 48 7.32 3.36 7.28
C GLN A 48 8.66 3.37 6.55
N ALA A 49 8.91 2.37 5.70
CA ALA A 49 10.10 2.32 4.85
C ALA A 49 10.05 3.32 3.68
N GLY A 50 8.96 4.06 3.51
CA GLY A 50 8.78 5.00 2.39
C GLY A 50 8.70 4.33 1.04
N ALA A 51 8.19 3.10 0.98
CA ALA A 51 8.12 2.29 -0.24
C ALA A 51 7.32 2.95 -1.37
N ILE A 52 7.75 2.71 -2.60
CA ILE A 52 6.99 3.00 -3.82
C ILE A 52 6.30 1.71 -4.26
N VAL A 53 5.00 1.78 -4.51
CA VAL A 53 4.20 0.63 -4.93
C VAL A 53 3.68 0.82 -6.33
N VAL A 54 3.99 -0.13 -7.20
CA VAL A 54 3.54 -0.19 -8.60
C VAL A 54 2.48 -1.28 -8.70
N ILE A 55 1.24 -0.90 -9.01
CA ILE A 55 0.16 -1.85 -9.33
C ILE A 55 0.24 -2.16 -10.82
N ASP A 56 0.70 -3.35 -11.16
CA ASP A 56 1.02 -3.77 -12.52
C ASP A 56 0.23 -5.02 -12.96
N GLY A 57 -0.88 -5.28 -12.31
CA GLY A 57 -1.76 -6.40 -12.56
C GLY A 57 -2.88 -6.45 -11.54
N PRO A 58 -3.58 -7.59 -11.42
CA PRO A 58 -4.66 -7.76 -10.46
C PRO A 58 -4.20 -7.67 -9.01
N CYS A 59 -4.80 -6.74 -8.26
CA CYS A 59 -4.66 -6.58 -6.80
C CYS A 59 -6.06 -6.79 -6.18
N ILE A 60 -6.25 -7.90 -5.48
CA ILE A 60 -7.58 -8.40 -5.12
C ILE A 60 -7.73 -8.47 -3.60
N SER A 61 -8.94 -8.22 -3.10
CA SER A 61 -9.30 -8.39 -1.67
C SER A 61 -8.38 -7.58 -0.75
N ALA A 62 -7.76 -8.17 0.26
CA ALA A 62 -6.88 -7.48 1.20
C ALA A 62 -5.68 -6.77 0.54
N CYS A 63 -5.28 -7.18 -0.69
CA CYS A 63 -4.29 -6.43 -1.47
C CYS A 63 -4.71 -4.97 -1.70
N THR A 64 -6.00 -4.68 -1.86
CA THR A 64 -6.52 -3.34 -2.11
C THR A 64 -6.32 -2.36 -0.95
N LEU A 65 -5.96 -2.86 0.25
CA LEU A 65 -5.55 -2.02 1.40
C LEU A 65 -4.33 -1.15 1.09
N VAL A 66 -3.57 -1.46 0.04
CA VAL A 66 -2.50 -0.58 -0.47
C VAL A 66 -3.01 0.86 -0.70
N THR A 67 -4.27 1.01 -1.10
CA THR A 67 -4.90 2.32 -1.38
C THR A 67 -5.12 3.16 -0.12
N ALA A 68 -5.22 2.52 1.03
CA ALA A 68 -5.43 3.14 2.33
C ALA A 68 -4.13 3.32 3.12
N MET A 69 -3.21 2.36 2.99
CA MET A 69 -2.05 2.26 3.86
C MET A 69 -0.80 2.94 3.29
N ILE A 70 -0.68 3.02 1.97
CA ILE A 70 0.45 3.67 1.30
C ILE A 70 0.05 5.08 0.86
N ARG A 71 0.95 6.05 1.05
CA ARG A 71 0.72 7.43 0.61
C ARG A 71 0.39 7.47 -0.88
N ARG A 72 -0.58 8.27 -1.25
CA ARG A 72 -1.08 8.38 -2.64
C ARG A 72 0.03 8.72 -3.65
N ASP A 73 0.96 9.59 -3.29
CA ASP A 73 2.09 9.99 -4.13
C ASP A 73 3.16 8.89 -4.29
N ARG A 74 2.98 7.76 -3.61
CA ARG A 74 3.87 6.60 -3.67
C ARG A 74 3.20 5.36 -4.26
N VAL A 75 1.99 5.50 -4.77
CA VAL A 75 1.27 4.43 -5.49
C VAL A 75 1.04 4.87 -6.93
N CYS A 76 1.47 4.06 -7.89
CA CYS A 76 1.12 4.27 -9.29
C CYS A 76 0.51 3.01 -9.91
N VAL A 77 -0.23 3.20 -11.00
CA VAL A 77 -0.93 2.14 -11.72
C VAL A 77 -0.45 2.06 -13.17
N THR A 78 -0.25 0.85 -13.69
CA THR A 78 0.02 0.61 -15.11
C THR A 78 -1.28 0.27 -15.84
N GLU A 79 -1.26 0.20 -17.17
CA GLU A 79 -2.42 -0.21 -17.98
C GLU A 79 -2.92 -1.62 -17.67
N ARG A 80 -2.11 -2.46 -17.02
CA ARG A 80 -2.49 -3.80 -16.59
C ARG A 80 -3.18 -3.83 -15.22
N ALA A 81 -3.19 -2.71 -14.51
CA ALA A 81 -3.74 -2.63 -13.17
C ALA A 81 -5.25 -2.86 -13.17
N THR A 82 -5.70 -3.69 -12.26
CA THR A 82 -7.11 -3.80 -11.88
C THR A 82 -7.19 -4.10 -10.40
N MET A 83 -8.19 -3.54 -9.73
CA MET A 83 -8.43 -3.82 -8.32
C MET A 83 -9.74 -4.55 -8.14
N GLY A 84 -9.72 -5.64 -7.34
CA GLY A 84 -10.90 -6.47 -7.07
C GLY A 84 -11.34 -6.35 -5.61
N PHE A 85 -12.57 -5.91 -5.41
CA PHE A 85 -13.15 -5.68 -4.09
C PHE A 85 -14.27 -6.67 -3.81
N HIS A 86 -14.40 -7.09 -2.57
CA HIS A 86 -15.52 -7.89 -2.06
C HIS A 86 -15.59 -7.76 -0.54
N SER A 87 -16.70 -8.25 0.04
CA SER A 87 -16.87 -8.28 1.49
C SER A 87 -15.88 -9.25 2.16
N ALA A 88 -15.46 -8.93 3.37
CA ALA A 88 -14.62 -9.82 4.17
C ALA A 88 -15.33 -11.10 4.57
N SER A 89 -14.57 -12.17 4.74
CA SER A 89 -15.10 -13.44 5.21
C SER A 89 -14.21 -14.07 6.29
N LEU A 90 -14.85 -14.73 7.25
CA LEU A 90 -14.19 -15.63 8.17
C LEU A 90 -14.02 -17.00 7.50
N VAL A 91 -12.82 -17.55 7.58
CA VAL A 91 -12.50 -18.87 7.05
C VAL A 91 -12.53 -19.87 8.21
N SER A 92 -13.25 -20.98 8.05
CA SER A 92 -13.33 -22.06 9.01
C SER A 92 -13.20 -23.41 8.33
N PRO A 93 -13.01 -24.52 9.06
CA PRO A 93 -13.04 -25.87 8.49
C PRO A 93 -14.37 -26.22 7.81
N PHE A 94 -15.44 -25.48 8.13
CA PHE A 94 -16.79 -25.69 7.56
C PHE A 94 -17.11 -24.76 6.37
N GLY A 95 -16.14 -23.96 5.91
CA GLY A 95 -16.28 -23.04 4.79
C GLY A 95 -16.05 -21.58 5.15
N ARG A 96 -16.54 -20.70 4.30
CA ARG A 96 -16.44 -19.24 4.45
C ARG A 96 -17.79 -18.67 4.89
N LYS A 97 -17.75 -17.72 5.82
CA LYS A 97 -18.90 -16.95 6.26
C LYS A 97 -18.60 -15.47 6.16
N HIS A 98 -19.55 -14.68 5.68
CA HIS A 98 -19.44 -13.22 5.66
C HIS A 98 -19.08 -12.68 7.04
N SER A 99 -18.17 -11.70 7.07
CA SER A 99 -17.76 -10.96 8.27
C SER A 99 -18.20 -9.51 8.14
N GLU A 100 -19.25 -9.15 8.86
CA GLU A 100 -19.73 -7.75 8.90
C GLU A 100 -18.65 -6.83 9.46
N ASP A 101 -18.02 -7.20 10.58
CA ASP A 101 -16.96 -6.42 11.22
C ASP A 101 -15.73 -6.26 10.32
N GLY A 102 -15.29 -7.34 9.66
CA GLY A 102 -14.18 -7.29 8.70
C GLY A 102 -14.51 -6.43 7.48
N THR A 103 -15.75 -6.49 6.99
CA THR A 103 -16.24 -5.66 5.88
C THR A 103 -16.27 -4.19 6.28
N ALA A 104 -16.81 -3.88 7.45
CA ALA A 104 -16.87 -2.52 7.98
C ALA A 104 -15.46 -1.95 8.22
N LEU A 105 -14.53 -2.77 8.73
CA LEU A 105 -13.12 -2.38 8.88
C LEU A 105 -12.49 -2.01 7.54
N LEU A 106 -12.56 -2.90 6.55
CA LEU A 106 -12.03 -2.63 5.20
C LEU A 106 -12.63 -1.36 4.61
N TRP A 107 -13.96 -1.25 4.65
CA TRP A 107 -14.65 -0.10 4.11
C TRP A 107 -14.30 1.20 4.83
N GLY A 108 -14.13 1.14 6.16
CA GLY A 108 -13.71 2.28 6.97
C GLY A 108 -12.31 2.80 6.61
N LEU A 109 -11.41 1.92 6.21
CA LEU A 109 -10.03 2.27 5.84
C LEU A 109 -9.90 2.88 4.45
N TYR A 110 -10.73 2.48 3.48
CA TYR A 110 -10.60 2.99 2.11
C TYR A 110 -10.81 4.51 2.03
N PRO A 111 -9.97 5.23 1.25
CA PRO A 111 -10.20 6.63 0.92
C PRO A 111 -11.53 6.84 0.18
N ASP A 112 -12.14 8.02 0.34
CA ASP A 112 -13.46 8.30 -0.22
C ASP A 112 -13.50 8.21 -1.75
N ASP A 113 -12.45 8.65 -2.43
CA ASP A 113 -12.32 8.54 -3.89
C ASP A 113 -12.27 7.07 -4.37
N VAL A 114 -11.63 6.19 -3.59
CA VAL A 114 -11.65 4.74 -3.86
C VAL A 114 -13.03 4.16 -3.60
N LYS A 115 -13.70 4.55 -2.50
CA LYS A 115 -15.09 4.14 -2.22
C LYS A 115 -16.04 4.51 -3.36
N GLU A 116 -15.90 5.70 -3.94
CA GLU A 116 -16.73 6.11 -5.09
C GLU A 116 -16.49 5.20 -6.30
N LEU A 117 -15.23 4.86 -6.62
CA LEU A 117 -14.94 3.93 -7.71
C LEU A 117 -15.56 2.55 -7.48
N VAL A 118 -15.55 2.06 -6.23
CA VAL A 118 -16.14 0.76 -5.87
C VAL A 118 -17.66 0.81 -5.98
N LYS A 119 -18.29 1.91 -5.55
CA LYS A 119 -19.75 2.10 -5.71
C LYS A 119 -20.15 2.17 -7.19
N GLU A 120 -19.40 2.91 -8.01
CA GLU A 120 -19.60 2.95 -9.46
C GLU A 120 -19.47 1.56 -10.11
N ALA A 121 -18.63 0.70 -9.53
CA ALA A 121 -18.43 -0.67 -9.98
C ALA A 121 -19.52 -1.64 -9.46
N GLY A 122 -20.41 -1.20 -8.56
CA GLY A 122 -21.61 -1.94 -8.16
C GLY A 122 -21.63 -2.48 -6.73
N TRP A 123 -20.75 -2.02 -5.83
CA TRP A 123 -20.79 -2.42 -4.42
C TRP A 123 -20.86 -1.21 -3.47
N ASP A 124 -21.78 -1.28 -2.52
CA ASP A 124 -22.01 -0.22 -1.53
C ASP A 124 -21.03 -0.25 -0.33
N GLY A 125 -20.20 -1.28 -0.25
CA GLY A 125 -19.23 -1.48 0.83
C GLY A 125 -19.84 -2.00 2.14
N LYS A 126 -21.14 -2.28 2.18
CA LYS A 126 -21.88 -2.70 3.39
C LYS A 126 -22.55 -4.05 3.23
N SER A 127 -23.17 -4.26 2.07
CA SER A 127 -23.85 -5.53 1.77
C SER A 127 -22.86 -6.66 1.61
N GLU A 128 -23.32 -7.90 1.86
CA GLU A 128 -22.55 -9.08 1.52
C GLU A 128 -22.29 -9.12 0.01
N GLN A 129 -21.02 -9.11 -0.37
CA GLN A 129 -20.56 -9.14 -1.75
C GLN A 129 -19.52 -10.24 -1.88
N THR A 130 -19.94 -11.43 -2.28
CA THR A 130 -19.07 -12.60 -2.43
C THR A 130 -18.35 -12.61 -3.77
N ALA A 131 -18.99 -12.11 -4.82
CA ALA A 131 -18.36 -11.94 -6.13
C ALA A 131 -17.43 -10.71 -6.13
N LEU A 132 -16.35 -10.80 -6.88
CA LEU A 132 -15.43 -9.65 -7.05
C LEU A 132 -16.09 -8.54 -7.87
N VAL A 133 -15.98 -7.32 -7.35
CA VAL A 133 -16.28 -6.09 -8.08
C VAL A 133 -14.95 -5.51 -8.54
N PHE A 134 -14.78 -5.36 -9.85
CA PHE A 134 -13.52 -4.91 -10.43
C PHE A 134 -13.54 -3.44 -10.80
N VAL A 135 -12.47 -2.74 -10.41
CA VAL A 135 -12.16 -1.37 -10.83
C VAL A 135 -10.97 -1.43 -11.80
N PRO A 136 -11.18 -1.23 -13.11
CA PRO A 136 -10.12 -1.33 -14.10
C PRO A 136 -9.24 -0.08 -14.15
N PHE A 137 -8.08 -0.19 -14.81
CA PHE A 137 -7.12 0.89 -15.00
C PHE A 137 -7.77 2.22 -15.43
N GLU A 138 -8.71 2.21 -16.38
CA GLU A 138 -9.38 3.41 -16.88
C GLU A 138 -10.12 4.21 -15.79
N LYS A 139 -10.51 3.55 -14.72
CA LYS A 139 -11.08 4.18 -13.54
C LYS A 139 -9.99 4.54 -12.52
N LEU A 140 -9.04 3.62 -12.28
CA LEU A 140 -7.95 3.80 -11.31
C LEU A 140 -7.07 5.01 -11.63
N LYS A 141 -6.77 5.28 -12.90
CA LYS A 141 -5.95 6.42 -13.35
C LYS A 141 -6.55 7.80 -13.03
N LYS A 142 -7.84 7.86 -12.65
CA LYS A 142 -8.48 9.10 -12.18
C LYS A 142 -8.09 9.46 -10.75
N VAL A 143 -7.63 8.47 -10.00
CA VAL A 143 -7.35 8.55 -8.56
C VAL A 143 -5.87 8.35 -8.26
N PHE A 144 -5.19 7.51 -9.03
CA PHE A 144 -3.76 7.21 -8.88
C PHE A 144 -2.95 7.75 -10.05
N HIS A 145 -1.68 8.06 -9.79
CA HIS A 145 -0.74 8.37 -10.86
C HIS A 145 -0.55 7.16 -11.79
N THR A 146 -0.42 7.44 -13.07
CA THR A 146 0.06 6.43 -14.02
C THR A 146 1.57 6.27 -13.82
N CYS A 147 2.05 5.03 -13.72
CA CYS A 147 3.49 4.79 -13.63
C CYS A 147 4.17 5.22 -14.93
N GLU A 148 5.29 5.94 -14.81
CA GLU A 148 6.17 6.20 -15.94
C GLU A 148 6.78 4.88 -16.43
N SER A 149 6.75 4.66 -17.73
CA SER A 149 7.31 3.49 -18.41
C SER A 149 8.85 3.51 -18.43
#